data_f81f2a981c876774bd031cb0338c9eb6
#
_entry.id   f81f2a981c876774bd031cb0338c9eb6
#
_cell.length_a   1.000
_cell.length_b   1.000
_cell.length_c   1.000
_cell.angle_alpha   90.00
_cell.angle_beta   90.00
_cell.angle_gamma   90.00
#
_symmetry.space_group_name_H-M   'P 1'
#
loop_
_entity.id
_entity.type
_entity.pdbx_description
1 polymer ?
#
loop_
_entity_poly.entity_id
_entity_poly.type
_entity_poly.pdbx_seq_one_letter_code
_entity_poly.pdbx_strand_id
1 'polypeptide(L)'
;MPLSMESLIQHTMANVPYYQSLCAGESTPADGLVALSPLARNTVVQSPNSFLAADYLLFPKKENMVILRSMGASGRPLKVHWDAQALENAHAAVRRLRQEWYGISPGDAYCYFFTMEYRRNSLVYALRDSALGEDGRSLGFAMRNLSGARLRTIHADMLSFDPVWLSLTPHIAIHLAEAIQSGRLPALPRLRYVELTGELSDKATRTMLTAAFACPIGNLYATAEAGGVALACPKGHLHILEENVFVEAFRDGQPVPGGVEGALTLTSRLNYAMPLLWYQTGDRGCIDKAVCPCGHPSPVLRLTAARANDFVRLPDGGRIVADVFLYAIETINERIGPIIRQFRIAQTSAAPLAFAVTLVLHPSYSGWRDMVQTLFVENLR
;
A
#
# COMPACT_ATOMS: atom_id res chain seq x y z
N MET A 1 -5.26 -1.36 -24.16
CA MET A 1 -6.54 -1.46 -23.41
C MET A 1 -6.42 -2.58 -22.41
N PRO A 2 -6.99 -2.46 -21.20
CA PRO A 2 -7.02 -3.58 -20.27
C PRO A 2 -7.87 -4.71 -20.86
N LEU A 3 -7.45 -5.97 -20.64
CA LEU A 3 -8.19 -7.14 -21.09
C LEU A 3 -9.53 -7.27 -20.37
N SER A 4 -10.48 -7.99 -20.98
CA SER A 4 -11.64 -8.49 -20.28
C SER A 4 -11.21 -9.46 -19.17
N MET A 5 -12.06 -9.72 -18.18
CA MET A 5 -11.76 -10.72 -17.15
C MET A 5 -11.48 -12.09 -17.79
N GLU A 6 -12.27 -12.47 -18.76
CA GLU A 6 -12.12 -13.74 -19.48
C GLU A 6 -10.75 -13.87 -20.15
N SER A 7 -10.31 -12.85 -20.89
CA SER A 7 -9.00 -12.85 -21.55
C SER A 7 -7.84 -12.87 -20.54
N LEU A 8 -8.00 -12.19 -19.39
CA LEU A 8 -7.01 -12.21 -18.32
C LEU A 8 -6.90 -13.61 -17.71
N ILE A 9 -8.01 -14.29 -17.47
CA ILE A 9 -8.03 -15.65 -16.94
C ILE A 9 -7.41 -16.62 -17.94
N GLN A 10 -7.77 -16.54 -19.21
CA GLN A 10 -7.17 -17.38 -20.27
C GLN A 10 -5.66 -17.19 -20.32
N HIS A 11 -5.18 -15.94 -20.30
CA HIS A 11 -3.75 -15.63 -20.23
C HIS A 11 -3.09 -16.26 -18.99
N THR A 12 -3.70 -16.08 -17.84
CA THR A 12 -3.17 -16.54 -16.54
C THR A 12 -3.08 -18.06 -16.49
N MET A 13 -4.14 -18.77 -16.93
CA MET A 13 -4.17 -20.22 -16.99
C MET A 13 -3.15 -20.79 -17.98
N ALA A 14 -2.91 -20.10 -19.10
CA ALA A 14 -1.96 -20.54 -20.10
C ALA A 14 -0.49 -20.30 -19.73
N ASN A 15 -0.20 -19.27 -18.91
CA ASN A 15 1.17 -18.77 -18.76
C ASN A 15 1.72 -18.83 -17.32
N VAL A 16 0.89 -19.05 -16.29
CA VAL A 16 1.33 -19.00 -14.89
C VAL A 16 1.34 -20.40 -14.27
N PRO A 17 2.53 -20.89 -13.83
CA PRO A 17 2.70 -22.27 -13.35
C PRO A 17 1.73 -22.68 -12.24
N TYR A 18 1.45 -21.79 -11.28
CA TYR A 18 0.52 -22.07 -10.20
C TYR A 18 -0.87 -22.42 -10.72
N TYR A 19 -1.43 -21.60 -11.62
CA TYR A 19 -2.76 -21.85 -12.16
C TYR A 19 -2.80 -23.03 -13.13
N GLN A 20 -1.73 -23.27 -13.87
CA GLN A 20 -1.58 -24.47 -14.68
C GLN A 20 -1.66 -25.75 -13.84
N SER A 21 -1.04 -25.75 -12.65
CA SER A 21 -1.05 -26.90 -11.74
C SER A 21 -2.46 -27.20 -11.19
N LEU A 22 -3.32 -26.21 -11.05
CA LEU A 22 -4.71 -26.41 -10.64
C LEU A 22 -5.55 -27.09 -11.72
N CYS A 23 -5.23 -26.86 -13.00
CA CYS A 23 -5.94 -27.45 -14.13
C CYS A 23 -5.45 -28.86 -14.51
N ALA A 24 -4.28 -29.29 -14.06
CA ALA A 24 -3.71 -30.59 -14.42
C ALA A 24 -4.45 -31.79 -13.79
N GLY A 25 -5.34 -31.56 -12.83
CA GLY A 25 -6.11 -32.57 -12.11
C GLY A 25 -7.56 -32.76 -12.54
N GLU A 26 -8.16 -31.81 -13.27
CA GLU A 26 -9.57 -31.85 -13.66
C GLU A 26 -9.75 -31.27 -15.06
N SER A 27 -10.69 -31.86 -15.85
CA SER A 27 -11.14 -31.27 -17.11
C SER A 27 -11.57 -29.83 -16.86
N THR A 28 -10.99 -28.90 -17.60
CA THR A 28 -11.33 -27.44 -17.55
C THR A 28 -12.85 -27.28 -17.52
N PRO A 29 -13.44 -26.71 -16.45
CA PRO A 29 -14.87 -26.45 -16.46
C PRO A 29 -15.17 -25.48 -17.61
N ALA A 30 -16.19 -25.79 -18.40
CA ALA A 30 -16.67 -24.90 -19.47
C ALA A 30 -17.05 -23.50 -18.96
N ASP A 31 -17.30 -23.36 -17.64
CA ASP A 31 -17.57 -22.14 -16.91
C ASP A 31 -16.37 -21.66 -16.08
N GLY A 32 -15.19 -21.67 -16.63
CA GLY A 32 -13.83 -21.50 -16.03
C GLY A 32 -13.62 -20.39 -14.99
N LEU A 33 -14.62 -19.59 -14.69
CA LEU A 33 -14.59 -18.46 -13.74
C LEU A 33 -15.03 -18.82 -12.32
N VAL A 34 -15.90 -19.81 -12.15
CA VAL A 34 -16.59 -20.06 -10.86
C VAL A 34 -15.81 -20.99 -9.91
N ALA A 35 -14.78 -21.67 -10.41
CA ALA A 35 -14.09 -22.73 -9.66
C ALA A 35 -12.86 -22.27 -8.85
N LEU A 36 -12.36 -21.03 -9.03
CA LEU A 36 -11.19 -20.57 -8.29
C LEU A 36 -11.61 -19.98 -6.94
N SER A 37 -11.17 -20.62 -5.87
CA SER A 37 -11.28 -20.07 -4.52
C SER A 37 -10.41 -18.80 -4.38
N PRO A 38 -10.81 -17.85 -3.51
CA PRO A 38 -9.99 -16.68 -3.22
C PRO A 38 -8.55 -17.03 -2.85
N LEU A 39 -7.60 -16.39 -3.51
CA LEU A 39 -6.17 -16.66 -3.37
C LEU A 39 -5.64 -16.04 -2.07
N ALA A 40 -5.24 -16.88 -1.12
CA ALA A 40 -4.66 -16.41 0.13
C ALA A 40 -3.25 -15.86 -0.06
N ARG A 41 -2.93 -14.75 0.62
CA ARG A 41 -1.60 -14.14 0.62
C ARG A 41 -0.48 -15.15 0.95
N ASN A 42 -0.68 -16.00 1.95
CA ASN A 42 0.34 -16.98 2.37
C ASN A 42 0.72 -17.94 1.26
N THR A 43 -0.21 -18.34 0.40
CA THR A 43 0.07 -19.20 -0.76
C THR A 43 1.07 -18.54 -1.70
N VAL A 44 0.87 -17.22 -1.97
CA VAL A 44 1.77 -16.47 -2.85
C VAL A 44 3.14 -16.26 -2.19
N VAL A 45 3.18 -15.95 -0.90
CA VAL A 45 4.45 -15.72 -0.15
C VAL A 45 5.30 -16.99 -0.04
N GLN A 46 4.68 -18.18 0.03
CA GLN A 46 5.38 -19.47 0.10
C GLN A 46 6.05 -19.84 -1.22
N SER A 47 5.45 -19.50 -2.35
CA SER A 47 5.94 -19.88 -3.68
C SER A 47 5.79 -18.72 -4.68
N PRO A 48 6.43 -17.56 -4.46
CA PRO A 48 6.19 -16.37 -5.26
C PRO A 48 6.52 -16.55 -6.75
N ASN A 49 7.53 -17.35 -7.08
CA ASN A 49 7.94 -17.60 -8.47
C ASN A 49 6.91 -18.41 -9.25
N SER A 50 6.06 -19.21 -8.58
CA SER A 50 5.00 -19.96 -9.27
C SER A 50 3.89 -19.05 -9.81
N PHE A 51 3.82 -17.80 -9.34
CA PHE A 51 2.85 -16.79 -9.79
C PHE A 51 3.38 -15.89 -10.89
N LEU A 52 4.66 -16.02 -11.26
CA LEU A 52 5.21 -15.27 -12.40
C LEU A 52 4.82 -15.96 -13.71
N ALA A 53 4.38 -15.16 -14.69
CA ALA A 53 4.12 -15.68 -16.02
C ALA A 53 5.41 -16.23 -16.64
N ALA A 54 5.29 -17.30 -17.44
CA ALA A 54 6.43 -18.04 -17.99
C ALA A 54 7.39 -17.14 -18.78
N ASP A 55 6.86 -16.20 -19.56
CA ASP A 55 7.66 -15.24 -20.33
C ASP A 55 8.54 -14.35 -19.43
N TYR A 56 8.08 -14.02 -18.22
CA TYR A 56 8.84 -13.24 -17.24
C TYR A 56 9.84 -14.08 -16.44
N LEU A 57 9.57 -15.39 -16.29
CA LEU A 57 10.50 -16.31 -15.65
C LEU A 57 11.67 -16.69 -16.56
N LEU A 58 11.37 -17.03 -17.82
CA LEU A 58 12.35 -17.53 -18.78
C LEU A 58 13.14 -16.42 -19.46
N PHE A 59 12.51 -15.28 -19.70
CA PHE A 59 13.11 -14.16 -20.40
C PHE A 59 12.90 -12.86 -19.63
N PRO A 60 13.42 -12.72 -18.38
CA PRO A 60 13.24 -11.52 -17.63
C PRO A 60 13.94 -10.35 -18.38
N LYS A 61 13.17 -9.49 -19.01
CA LYS A 61 13.63 -8.18 -19.46
C LYS A 61 13.86 -7.33 -18.22
N LYS A 62 14.98 -7.57 -17.54
CA LYS A 62 15.35 -6.95 -16.26
C LYS A 62 15.26 -5.42 -16.30
N GLU A 63 15.41 -4.82 -17.47
CA GLU A 63 15.36 -3.39 -17.68
C GLU A 63 13.94 -2.81 -17.53
N ASN A 64 12.90 -3.62 -17.76
CA ASN A 64 11.52 -3.19 -17.72
C ASN A 64 10.72 -3.77 -16.52
N MET A 65 11.38 -4.43 -15.59
CA MET A 65 10.71 -5.02 -14.43
C MET A 65 10.84 -4.15 -13.20
N VAL A 66 9.71 -3.88 -12.57
CA VAL A 66 9.60 -3.18 -11.28
C VAL A 66 9.14 -4.16 -10.21
N ILE A 67 9.83 -4.20 -9.08
CA ILE A 67 9.43 -5.03 -7.95
C ILE A 67 8.89 -4.13 -6.84
N LEU A 68 7.59 -4.22 -6.60
CA LEU A 68 6.95 -3.60 -5.44
C LEU A 68 6.96 -4.58 -4.27
N ARG A 69 7.07 -4.06 -3.06
CA ARG A 69 6.92 -4.86 -1.83
C ARG A 69 5.63 -4.48 -1.13
N SER A 70 4.76 -5.46 -0.91
CA SER A 70 3.61 -5.22 -0.06
C SER A 70 3.98 -5.52 1.39
N MET A 71 3.81 -4.54 2.23
CA MET A 71 3.99 -4.65 3.69
C MET A 71 2.80 -5.40 4.26
N GLY A 72 3.00 -6.61 4.73
CA GLY A 72 1.92 -7.43 5.30
C GLY A 72 2.07 -7.63 6.79
N ALA A 73 0.98 -7.54 7.55
CA ALA A 73 0.92 -7.85 8.99
C ALA A 73 1.46 -9.25 9.37
N SER A 74 1.67 -10.14 8.39
CA SER A 74 2.24 -11.48 8.57
C SER A 74 3.77 -11.53 8.64
N GLY A 75 4.47 -10.38 8.57
CA GLY A 75 5.92 -10.29 8.76
C GLY A 75 6.78 -10.76 7.59
N ARG A 76 6.19 -11.19 6.48
CA ARG A 76 6.91 -11.49 5.24
C ARG A 76 6.41 -10.58 4.13
N PRO A 77 7.25 -9.66 3.60
CA PRO A 77 6.85 -8.83 2.47
C PRO A 77 6.61 -9.71 1.25
N LEU A 78 5.52 -9.47 0.56
CA LEU A 78 5.29 -10.04 -0.76
C LEU A 78 5.99 -9.18 -1.80
N LYS A 79 6.87 -9.76 -2.60
CA LYS A 79 7.45 -9.12 -3.76
C LYS A 79 6.49 -9.29 -4.93
N VAL A 80 5.96 -8.19 -5.41
CA VAL A 80 5.06 -8.16 -6.57
C VAL A 80 5.83 -7.65 -7.78
N HIS A 81 5.88 -8.44 -8.81
CA HIS A 81 6.59 -8.11 -10.04
C HIS A 81 5.63 -7.45 -11.02
N TRP A 82 6.06 -6.34 -11.59
CA TRP A 82 5.32 -5.58 -12.59
C TRP A 82 6.18 -5.36 -13.82
N ASP A 83 5.56 -5.35 -14.98
CA ASP A 83 6.12 -4.64 -16.13
C ASP A 83 6.03 -3.13 -15.87
N ALA A 84 7.10 -2.38 -16.18
CA ALA A 84 7.17 -0.95 -15.88
C ALA A 84 6.07 -0.15 -16.61
N GLN A 85 5.77 -0.50 -17.86
CA GLN A 85 4.73 0.17 -18.63
C GLN A 85 3.34 -0.15 -18.07
N ALA A 86 3.12 -1.40 -17.63
CA ALA A 86 1.86 -1.80 -17.01
C ALA A 86 1.63 -1.06 -15.67
N LEU A 87 2.67 -0.89 -14.86
CA LEU A 87 2.61 -0.11 -13.63
C LEU A 87 2.32 1.38 -13.90
N GLU A 88 2.96 1.94 -14.93
CA GLU A 88 2.70 3.31 -15.37
C GLU A 88 1.25 3.50 -15.84
N ASN A 89 0.71 2.52 -16.56
CA ASN A 89 -0.70 2.50 -16.95
C ASN A 89 -1.64 2.42 -15.73
N ALA A 90 -1.27 1.68 -14.69
CA ALA A 90 -2.05 1.62 -13.45
C ALA A 90 -2.08 2.96 -12.69
N HIS A 91 -1.05 3.79 -12.85
CA HIS A 91 -1.05 5.15 -12.32
C HIS A 91 -1.86 6.13 -13.18
N ALA A 92 -2.06 5.86 -14.46
CA ALA A 92 -2.73 6.77 -15.39
C ALA A 92 -4.18 7.06 -14.97
N ALA A 93 -4.92 6.03 -14.52
CA ALA A 93 -6.30 6.19 -14.02
C ALA A 93 -6.39 7.12 -12.82
N VAL A 94 -5.48 6.94 -11.85
CA VAL A 94 -5.39 7.79 -10.66
C VAL A 94 -5.10 9.24 -11.06
N ARG A 95 -4.11 9.46 -11.95
CA ARG A 95 -3.74 10.82 -12.40
C ARG A 95 -4.91 11.51 -13.10
N ARG A 96 -5.63 10.79 -13.98
CA ARG A 96 -6.78 11.33 -14.70
C ARG A 96 -7.88 11.78 -13.74
N LEU A 97 -8.29 10.93 -12.78
CA LEU A 97 -9.33 11.28 -11.82
C LEU A 97 -8.86 12.37 -10.84
N ARG A 98 -7.59 12.37 -10.45
CA ARG A 98 -7.03 13.45 -9.62
C ARG A 98 -7.09 14.80 -10.34
N GLN A 99 -6.80 14.81 -11.65
CA GLN A 99 -6.94 16.03 -12.46
C GLN A 99 -8.41 16.46 -12.59
N GLU A 100 -9.30 15.52 -12.89
CA GLU A 100 -10.73 15.78 -13.07
C GLU A 100 -11.40 16.30 -11.79
N TRP A 101 -11.11 15.68 -10.65
CA TRP A 101 -11.81 15.95 -9.39
C TRP A 101 -11.16 17.05 -8.54
N TYR A 102 -9.87 17.19 -8.63
CA TYR A 102 -9.10 18.08 -7.75
C TYR A 102 -8.26 19.12 -8.52
N GLY A 103 -8.29 19.08 -9.85
CA GLY A 103 -7.54 20.00 -10.70
C GLY A 103 -6.02 19.87 -10.57
N ILE A 104 -5.53 18.69 -10.15
CA ILE A 104 -4.10 18.40 -10.01
C ILE A 104 -3.59 17.73 -11.27
N SER A 105 -2.74 18.45 -11.98
CA SER A 105 -2.15 17.97 -13.23
C SER A 105 -0.96 17.04 -12.99
N PRO A 106 -0.65 16.12 -13.92
CA PRO A 106 0.53 15.26 -13.80
C PRO A 106 1.86 16.00 -13.69
N GLY A 107 1.89 17.28 -14.13
CA GLY A 107 3.07 18.15 -14.05
C GLY A 107 3.18 18.97 -12.76
N ASP A 108 2.19 18.93 -11.88
CA ASP A 108 2.20 19.69 -10.64
C ASP A 108 3.20 19.11 -9.63
N ALA A 109 4.00 20.00 -9.03
CA ALA A 109 5.00 19.64 -8.04
C ALA A 109 4.35 19.06 -6.76
N TYR A 110 4.93 18.00 -6.20
CA TYR A 110 4.40 17.38 -5.00
C TYR A 110 5.46 16.84 -4.06
N CYS A 111 5.08 16.74 -2.78
CA CYS A 111 5.88 16.05 -1.78
C CYS A 111 5.21 14.75 -1.35
N TYR A 112 6.02 13.75 -1.03
CA TYR A 112 5.56 12.45 -0.55
C TYR A 112 6.49 11.87 0.51
N PHE A 113 5.99 10.87 1.24
CA PHE A 113 6.80 10.15 2.21
C PHE A 113 7.01 8.71 1.76
N PHE A 114 8.17 8.17 2.03
CA PHE A 114 8.55 6.83 1.64
C PHE A 114 9.32 6.10 2.73
N THR A 115 9.06 4.81 2.87
CA THR A 115 9.86 3.89 3.70
C THR A 115 10.94 3.20 2.87
N MET A 116 10.73 3.13 1.55
CA MET A 116 11.57 2.40 0.61
C MET A 116 11.91 3.29 -0.58
N GLU A 117 13.12 3.17 -1.09
CA GLU A 117 13.56 3.86 -2.31
C GLU A 117 13.93 2.85 -3.40
N TYR A 118 13.79 3.29 -4.65
CA TYR A 118 14.11 2.47 -5.81
C TYR A 118 15.63 2.47 -6.04
N ARG A 119 16.27 1.28 -6.03
CA ARG A 119 17.68 1.13 -6.34
C ARG A 119 17.90 -0.11 -7.19
N ARG A 120 18.63 0.04 -8.30
CA ARG A 120 19.02 -1.07 -9.19
C ARG A 120 17.86 -2.02 -9.50
N ASN A 121 16.70 -1.47 -9.89
CA ASN A 121 15.48 -2.20 -10.22
C ASN A 121 14.85 -2.99 -9.04
N SER A 122 15.16 -2.62 -7.80
CA SER A 122 14.48 -3.15 -6.62
C SER A 122 14.18 -2.07 -5.60
N LEU A 123 13.08 -2.23 -4.88
CA LEU A 123 12.75 -1.40 -3.72
C LEU A 123 13.58 -1.87 -2.52
N VAL A 124 14.32 -0.94 -1.94
CA VAL A 124 15.10 -1.14 -0.71
C VAL A 124 14.68 -0.10 0.32
N TYR A 125 14.94 -0.35 1.60
CA TYR A 125 14.71 0.66 2.62
C TYR A 125 15.51 1.92 2.34
N ALA A 126 14.86 3.07 2.59
CA ALA A 126 15.46 4.36 2.34
C ALA A 126 16.70 4.55 3.20
N LEU A 127 17.84 4.75 2.55
CA LEU A 127 19.11 5.12 3.20
C LEU A 127 19.32 6.63 3.21
N ARG A 128 18.61 7.35 2.33
CA ARG A 128 18.63 8.82 2.24
C ARG A 128 17.46 9.41 3.00
N ASP A 129 17.66 10.57 3.57
CA ASP A 129 16.63 11.32 4.30
C ASP A 129 15.62 11.99 3.37
N SER A 130 16.02 12.35 2.16
CA SER A 130 15.17 12.91 1.11
C SER A 130 15.66 12.50 -0.27
N ALA A 131 14.75 12.57 -1.26
CA ALA A 131 15.03 12.27 -2.65
C ALA A 131 14.24 13.21 -3.57
N LEU A 132 14.95 13.96 -4.40
CA LEU A 132 14.33 14.70 -5.51
C LEU A 132 14.09 13.73 -6.67
N GLY A 133 12.89 13.76 -7.24
CA GLY A 133 12.56 13.00 -8.45
C GLY A 133 13.39 13.45 -9.66
N GLU A 134 13.63 12.54 -10.59
CA GLU A 134 14.45 12.79 -11.77
C GLU A 134 13.92 13.94 -12.64
N ASP A 135 12.61 14.14 -12.68
CA ASP A 135 11.93 15.23 -13.39
C ASP A 135 11.87 16.55 -12.60
N GLY A 136 12.41 16.59 -11.39
CA GLY A 136 12.38 17.76 -10.49
C GLY A 136 11.01 18.13 -9.94
N ARG A 137 9.97 17.30 -10.17
CA ARG A 137 8.58 17.60 -9.79
C ARG A 137 8.12 16.92 -8.50
N SER A 138 8.91 16.02 -7.99
CA SER A 138 8.59 15.34 -6.73
C SER A 138 9.73 15.42 -5.73
N LEU A 139 9.40 15.66 -4.47
CA LEU A 139 10.34 15.63 -3.36
C LEU A 139 9.84 14.63 -2.32
N GLY A 140 10.57 13.53 -2.16
CA GLY A 140 10.27 12.48 -1.21
C GLY A 140 11.05 12.64 0.08
N PHE A 141 10.46 12.26 1.21
CA PHE A 141 11.07 12.24 2.53
C PHE A 141 11.03 10.85 3.14
N ALA A 142 12.13 10.41 3.73
CA ALA A 142 12.16 9.13 4.46
C ALA A 142 11.30 9.22 5.73
N MET A 143 10.44 8.22 5.93
CA MET A 143 9.53 8.15 7.09
C MET A 143 10.24 7.81 8.41
N ARG A 144 11.57 7.70 8.42
CA ARG A 144 12.33 7.41 9.62
C ARG A 144 12.36 8.62 10.55
N ASN A 145 12.08 8.38 11.84
CA ASN A 145 12.23 9.36 12.91
C ASN A 145 11.56 10.73 12.60
N LEU A 146 10.24 10.80 12.74
CA LEU A 146 9.48 12.04 12.61
C LEU A 146 9.46 12.84 13.92
N SER A 147 10.62 13.02 14.58
CA SER A 147 10.73 13.92 15.72
C SER A 147 10.34 15.36 15.34
N GLY A 148 9.95 16.17 16.33
CA GLY A 148 9.57 17.55 16.06
C GLY A 148 10.67 18.38 15.39
N ALA A 149 11.97 18.09 15.68
CA ALA A 149 13.10 18.72 14.98
C ALA A 149 13.14 18.29 13.51
N ARG A 150 13.01 17.00 13.23
CA ARG A 150 12.99 16.47 11.87
C ARG A 150 11.81 16.98 11.07
N LEU A 151 10.62 17.06 11.68
CA LEU A 151 9.42 17.59 11.04
C LEU A 151 9.61 19.05 10.61
N ARG A 152 10.30 19.89 11.44
CA ARG A 152 10.64 21.27 11.05
C ARG A 152 11.57 21.33 9.85
N THR A 153 12.59 20.46 9.78
CA THR A 153 13.50 20.38 8.63
C THR A 153 12.74 19.97 7.37
N ILE A 154 11.95 18.90 7.44
CA ILE A 154 11.12 18.45 6.32
C ILE A 154 10.19 19.56 5.84
N HIS A 155 9.54 20.26 6.76
CA HIS A 155 8.63 21.34 6.40
C HIS A 155 9.36 22.55 5.77
N ALA A 156 10.58 22.87 6.23
CA ALA A 156 11.40 23.92 5.60
C ALA A 156 11.78 23.55 4.16
N ASP A 157 12.13 22.26 3.92
CA ASP A 157 12.40 21.74 2.59
C ASP A 157 11.14 21.79 1.71
N MET A 158 9.95 21.44 2.28
CA MET A 158 8.67 21.58 1.57
C MET A 158 8.39 23.02 1.18
N LEU A 159 8.61 23.98 2.09
CA LEU A 159 8.43 25.41 1.79
C LEU A 159 9.35 25.88 0.65
N SER A 160 10.60 25.44 0.66
CA SER A 160 11.57 25.75 -0.42
C SER A 160 11.19 25.09 -1.76
N PHE A 161 10.65 23.88 -1.72
CA PHE A 161 10.22 23.15 -2.91
C PHE A 161 8.89 23.65 -3.46
N ASP A 162 8.04 24.27 -2.61
CA ASP A 162 6.76 24.89 -2.93
C ASP A 162 5.76 23.96 -3.64
N PRO A 163 5.35 22.84 -3.01
CA PRO A 163 4.51 21.82 -3.64
C PRO A 163 3.08 22.33 -3.85
N VAL A 164 2.47 21.86 -4.94
CA VAL A 164 1.05 22.06 -5.25
C VAL A 164 0.18 21.04 -4.50
N TRP A 165 0.71 19.83 -4.27
CA TRP A 165 -0.03 18.81 -3.54
C TRP A 165 0.91 17.90 -2.71
N LEU A 166 0.31 17.17 -1.76
CA LEU A 166 1.02 16.24 -0.88
C LEU A 166 0.42 14.84 -1.00
N SER A 167 1.27 13.80 -0.99
CA SER A 167 0.86 12.40 -0.81
C SER A 167 1.36 11.92 0.54
N LEU A 168 0.45 11.67 1.48
CA LEU A 168 0.75 11.42 2.88
C LEU A 168 -0.01 10.22 3.41
N THR A 169 0.54 9.56 4.42
CA THR A 169 -0.27 8.71 5.29
C THR A 169 -1.06 9.57 6.28
N PRO A 170 -2.24 9.13 6.76
CA PRO A 170 -3.05 9.88 7.69
C PRO A 170 -2.30 10.37 8.93
N HIS A 171 -1.45 9.52 9.54
CA HIS A 171 -0.71 9.93 10.74
C HIS A 171 0.29 11.06 10.47
N ILE A 172 0.99 11.06 9.33
CA ILE A 172 1.90 12.16 8.95
C ILE A 172 1.10 13.44 8.70
N ALA A 173 -0.04 13.31 8.01
CA ALA A 173 -0.92 14.44 7.75
C ALA A 173 -1.42 15.08 9.06
N ILE A 174 -1.79 14.27 10.07
CA ILE A 174 -2.21 14.75 11.39
C ILE A 174 -1.08 15.52 12.06
N HIS A 175 0.14 14.98 12.12
CA HIS A 175 1.27 15.67 12.75
C HIS A 175 1.62 17.00 12.09
N LEU A 176 1.60 17.05 10.75
CA LEU A 176 1.77 18.31 10.01
C LEU A 176 0.65 19.29 10.28
N ALA A 177 -0.61 18.83 10.25
CA ALA A 177 -1.79 19.64 10.49
C ALA A 177 -1.78 20.27 11.89
N GLU A 178 -1.49 19.50 12.93
CA GLU A 178 -1.37 19.98 14.32
C GLU A 178 -0.25 21.02 14.48
N ALA A 179 0.87 20.82 13.80
CA ALA A 179 1.98 21.76 13.84
C ALA A 179 1.63 23.08 13.12
N ILE A 180 0.87 23.05 12.04
CA ILE A 180 0.38 24.22 11.31
C ILE A 180 -0.70 24.95 12.14
N GLN A 181 -1.70 24.24 12.64
CA GLN A 181 -2.79 24.83 13.43
C GLN A 181 -2.30 25.47 14.73
N SER A 182 -1.27 24.90 15.36
CA SER A 182 -0.66 25.49 16.57
C SER A 182 0.31 26.64 16.28
N GLY A 183 0.49 27.03 15.02
CA GLY A 183 1.42 28.11 14.62
C GLY A 183 2.90 27.71 14.72
N ARG A 184 3.22 26.44 15.03
CA ARG A 184 4.62 25.95 15.07
C ARG A 184 5.25 25.85 13.69
N LEU A 185 4.43 25.63 12.66
CA LEU A 185 4.84 25.62 11.26
C LEU A 185 3.93 26.55 10.45
N PRO A 186 4.46 27.31 9.50
CA PRO A 186 3.63 28.10 8.59
C PRO A 186 2.86 27.20 7.61
N ALA A 187 1.79 27.73 7.03
CA ALA A 187 1.08 27.04 5.95
C ALA A 187 1.94 26.95 4.68
N LEU A 188 1.65 25.94 3.85
CA LEU A 188 2.27 25.79 2.53
C LEU A 188 1.48 26.65 1.52
N PRO A 189 2.06 27.70 0.92
CA PRO A 189 1.30 28.74 0.24
C PRO A 189 0.62 28.29 -1.05
N ARG A 190 1.21 27.32 -1.77
CA ARG A 190 0.65 26.81 -3.04
C ARG A 190 -0.11 25.50 -2.90
N LEU A 191 -0.25 24.98 -1.68
CA LEU A 191 -0.91 23.72 -1.45
C LEU A 191 -2.40 23.77 -1.86
N ARG A 192 -2.80 22.90 -2.77
CA ARG A 192 -4.17 22.82 -3.31
C ARG A 192 -4.86 21.51 -3.05
N TYR A 193 -4.11 20.46 -2.66
CA TYR A 193 -4.64 19.13 -2.46
C TYR A 193 -3.73 18.29 -1.54
N VAL A 194 -4.35 17.47 -0.68
CA VAL A 194 -3.65 16.43 0.06
C VAL A 194 -4.31 15.08 -0.25
N GLU A 195 -3.53 14.12 -0.73
CA GLU A 195 -3.94 12.74 -0.94
C GLU A 195 -3.46 11.86 0.21
N LEU A 196 -4.40 11.25 0.91
CA LEU A 196 -4.11 10.28 1.95
C LEU A 196 -4.01 8.88 1.34
N THR A 197 -3.01 8.11 1.73
CA THR A 197 -2.83 6.73 1.26
C THR A 197 -2.21 5.86 2.34
N GLY A 198 -2.30 4.52 2.18
CA GLY A 198 -1.65 3.55 3.05
C GLY A 198 -2.41 3.18 4.31
N GLU A 199 -3.31 4.03 4.78
CA GLU A 199 -4.09 3.82 6.01
C GLU A 199 -5.53 4.31 5.81
N LEU A 200 -6.46 3.79 6.63
CA LEU A 200 -7.81 4.36 6.67
C LEU A 200 -7.83 5.71 7.40
N SER A 201 -8.58 6.64 6.81
CA SER A 201 -8.92 7.88 7.47
C SER A 201 -10.43 7.97 7.66
N ASP A 202 -10.88 8.29 8.85
CA ASP A 202 -12.28 8.56 9.13
C ASP A 202 -12.70 9.97 8.68
N LYS A 203 -14.00 10.24 8.73
CA LYS A 203 -14.56 11.52 8.31
C LYS A 203 -14.08 12.67 9.22
N ALA A 204 -13.95 12.44 10.54
CA ALA A 204 -13.52 13.44 11.50
C ALA A 204 -12.08 13.88 11.21
N THR A 205 -11.18 12.92 11.00
CA THR A 205 -9.79 13.16 10.59
C THR A 205 -9.74 14.00 9.32
N ARG A 206 -10.45 13.60 8.26
CA ARG A 206 -10.44 14.38 7.00
C ARG A 206 -10.99 15.79 7.17
N THR A 207 -12.01 15.98 8.00
CA THR A 207 -12.53 17.33 8.31
C THR A 207 -11.49 18.19 9.01
N MET A 208 -10.80 17.65 10.00
CA MET A 208 -9.72 18.33 10.71
C MET A 208 -8.56 18.69 9.76
N LEU A 209 -8.14 17.77 8.90
CA LEU A 209 -7.09 18.00 7.92
C LEU A 209 -7.50 19.07 6.90
N THR A 210 -8.76 19.06 6.43
CA THR A 210 -9.28 20.09 5.51
C THR A 210 -9.20 21.49 6.15
N ALA A 211 -9.54 21.61 7.43
CA ALA A 211 -9.44 22.87 8.15
C ALA A 211 -7.98 23.32 8.34
N ALA A 212 -7.06 22.39 8.59
CA ALA A 212 -5.65 22.69 8.83
C ALA A 212 -4.90 23.10 7.56
N PHE A 213 -5.11 22.35 6.47
CA PHE A 213 -4.43 22.60 5.19
C PHE A 213 -5.16 23.59 4.28
N ALA A 214 -6.39 23.96 4.62
CA ALA A 214 -7.26 24.85 3.82
C ALA A 214 -7.44 24.38 2.36
N CYS A 215 -7.39 23.06 2.11
CA CYS A 215 -7.56 22.47 0.79
C CYS A 215 -8.31 21.13 0.85
N PRO A 216 -8.83 20.61 -0.27
CA PRO A 216 -9.47 19.30 -0.35
C PRO A 216 -8.52 18.18 0.10
N ILE A 217 -9.09 17.21 0.83
CA ILE A 217 -8.41 15.99 1.26
C ILE A 217 -9.02 14.81 0.51
N GLY A 218 -8.23 14.17 -0.37
CA GLY A 218 -8.60 12.93 -1.03
C GLY A 218 -8.10 11.71 -0.25
N ASN A 219 -8.55 10.54 -0.67
CA ASN A 219 -8.07 9.26 -0.15
C ASN A 219 -7.86 8.29 -1.32
N LEU A 220 -6.68 7.71 -1.41
CA LEU A 220 -6.33 6.71 -2.40
C LEU A 220 -6.17 5.35 -1.69
N TYR A 221 -7.02 4.41 -2.03
CA TYR A 221 -6.80 3.00 -1.70
C TYR A 221 -5.97 2.37 -2.82
N ALA A 222 -4.78 1.92 -2.49
CA ALA A 222 -3.83 1.32 -3.42
C ALA A 222 -3.15 0.12 -2.77
N THR A 223 -2.74 -0.85 -3.58
CA THR A 223 -1.99 -2.03 -3.15
C THR A 223 -0.82 -2.29 -4.10
N ALA A 224 0.22 -2.96 -3.62
CA ALA A 224 1.34 -3.35 -4.47
C ALA A 224 0.90 -4.32 -5.57
N GLU A 225 -0.14 -5.11 -5.29
CA GLU A 225 -0.64 -6.18 -6.17
C GLU A 225 -1.48 -5.64 -7.35
N ALA A 226 -2.17 -4.51 -7.14
CA ALA A 226 -3.09 -3.96 -8.16
C ALA A 226 -2.82 -2.50 -8.53
N GLY A 227 -1.88 -1.83 -7.87
CA GLY A 227 -1.70 -0.39 -8.03
C GLY A 227 -2.84 0.40 -7.38
N GLY A 228 -3.31 1.47 -8.02
CA GLY A 228 -4.48 2.22 -7.58
C GLY A 228 -5.75 1.38 -7.71
N VAL A 229 -6.47 1.19 -6.60
CA VAL A 229 -7.71 0.39 -6.51
C VAL A 229 -8.94 1.28 -6.50
N ALA A 230 -8.94 2.32 -5.66
CA ALA A 230 -10.05 3.27 -5.59
C ALA A 230 -9.56 4.65 -5.14
N LEU A 231 -10.14 5.71 -5.71
CA LEU A 231 -9.87 7.09 -5.36
C LEU A 231 -11.13 7.77 -4.83
N ALA A 232 -11.00 8.53 -3.75
CA ALA A 232 -12.11 9.29 -3.21
C ALA A 232 -12.48 10.46 -4.13
N CYS A 233 -13.76 10.61 -4.45
CA CYS A 233 -14.28 11.80 -5.14
C CYS A 233 -14.41 12.98 -4.14
N PRO A 234 -14.71 14.21 -4.61
CA PRO A 234 -14.89 15.38 -3.74
C PRO A 234 -16.03 15.24 -2.70
N LYS A 235 -16.92 14.25 -2.87
CA LYS A 235 -17.93 13.88 -1.87
C LYS A 235 -17.42 12.88 -0.82
N GLY A 236 -16.15 12.45 -0.92
CA GLY A 236 -15.49 11.54 0.00
C GLY A 236 -15.78 10.05 -0.20
N HIS A 237 -16.40 9.66 -1.32
CA HIS A 237 -16.68 8.27 -1.66
C HIS A 237 -15.56 7.69 -2.52
N LEU A 238 -15.03 6.51 -2.15
CA LEU A 238 -14.00 5.80 -2.89
C LEU A 238 -14.61 5.12 -4.13
N HIS A 239 -14.34 5.64 -5.32
CA HIS A 239 -14.74 5.02 -6.57
C HIS A 239 -13.69 4.02 -7.05
N ILE A 240 -14.13 2.81 -7.36
CA ILE A 240 -13.26 1.75 -7.88
C ILE A 240 -12.71 2.15 -9.25
N LEU A 241 -11.43 1.97 -9.44
CA LEU A 241 -10.74 2.19 -10.71
C LEU A 241 -10.90 0.93 -11.59
N GLU A 242 -12.08 0.74 -12.17
CA GLU A 242 -12.45 -0.48 -12.91
C GLU A 242 -11.56 -0.77 -14.12
N GLU A 243 -10.84 0.22 -14.62
CA GLU A 243 -9.81 0.03 -15.66
C GLU A 243 -8.54 -0.63 -15.12
N ASN A 244 -8.27 -0.53 -13.81
CA ASN A 244 -7.10 -1.12 -13.16
C ASN A 244 -7.37 -2.48 -12.54
N VAL A 245 -8.58 -2.67 -11.97
CA VAL A 245 -8.81 -3.79 -11.06
C VAL A 245 -10.27 -4.23 -11.06
N PHE A 246 -10.47 -5.55 -10.91
CA PHE A 246 -11.73 -6.12 -10.47
C PHE A 246 -11.69 -6.26 -8.95
N VAL A 247 -12.74 -5.79 -8.29
CA VAL A 247 -12.88 -5.87 -6.83
C VAL A 247 -14.15 -6.65 -6.51
N GLU A 248 -14.02 -7.65 -5.66
CA GLU A 248 -15.14 -8.46 -5.19
C GLU A 248 -15.06 -8.63 -3.67
N ALA A 249 -16.19 -8.85 -3.04
CA ALA A 249 -16.30 -9.13 -1.62
C ALA A 249 -16.77 -10.56 -1.40
N PHE A 250 -16.11 -11.31 -0.51
CA PHE A 250 -16.40 -12.71 -0.25
C PHE A 250 -16.74 -12.94 1.23
N ARG A 251 -17.65 -13.87 1.48
CA ARG A 251 -17.96 -14.40 2.81
C ARG A 251 -18.08 -15.92 2.69
N ASP A 252 -17.38 -16.65 3.59
CA ASP A 252 -17.38 -18.11 3.61
C ASP A 252 -17.04 -18.75 2.25
N GLY A 253 -16.08 -18.13 1.54
CA GLY A 253 -15.61 -18.60 0.24
C GLY A 253 -16.54 -18.29 -0.95
N GLN A 254 -17.67 -17.59 -0.72
CA GLN A 254 -18.63 -17.22 -1.76
C GLN A 254 -18.68 -15.70 -1.97
N PRO A 255 -18.83 -15.21 -3.21
CA PRO A 255 -19.04 -13.81 -3.46
C PRO A 255 -20.36 -13.32 -2.82
N VAL A 256 -20.35 -12.11 -2.26
CA VAL A 256 -21.55 -11.51 -1.66
C VAL A 256 -22.15 -10.44 -2.58
N PRO A 257 -23.48 -10.21 -2.49
CA PRO A 257 -24.14 -9.15 -3.23
C PRO A 257 -23.61 -7.75 -2.92
N GLY A 258 -23.83 -6.81 -3.84
CA GLY A 258 -23.52 -5.39 -3.63
C GLY A 258 -24.13 -4.85 -2.33
N GLY A 259 -23.38 -4.00 -1.61
CA GLY A 259 -23.76 -3.44 -0.31
C GLY A 259 -23.57 -4.38 0.89
N VAL A 260 -23.26 -5.66 0.67
CA VAL A 260 -22.99 -6.62 1.74
C VAL A 260 -21.48 -6.66 2.03
N GLU A 261 -21.13 -6.61 3.31
CA GLU A 261 -19.72 -6.66 3.74
C GLU A 261 -19.12 -8.06 3.56
N GLY A 262 -17.87 -8.09 3.06
CA GLY A 262 -17.08 -9.32 2.93
C GLY A 262 -15.58 -9.05 3.01
N ALA A 263 -14.77 -10.10 2.95
CA ALA A 263 -13.35 -10.02 2.72
C ALA A 263 -13.10 -9.56 1.27
N LEU A 264 -12.29 -8.54 1.09
CA LEU A 264 -12.02 -8.00 -0.25
C LEU A 264 -10.99 -8.84 -0.99
N THR A 265 -11.30 -9.14 -2.23
CA THR A 265 -10.38 -9.73 -3.18
C THR A 265 -10.16 -8.80 -4.36
N LEU A 266 -8.94 -8.83 -4.88
CA LEU A 266 -8.52 -8.02 -6.02
C LEU A 266 -7.99 -8.92 -7.14
N THR A 267 -8.31 -8.55 -8.38
CA THR A 267 -7.69 -9.08 -9.59
C THR A 267 -7.20 -7.90 -10.42
N SER A 268 -5.88 -7.70 -10.52
CA SER A 268 -5.33 -6.64 -11.36
C SER A 268 -5.60 -6.92 -12.84
N ARG A 269 -6.14 -5.94 -13.54
CA ARG A 269 -6.38 -6.02 -15.00
C ARG A 269 -5.14 -5.70 -15.83
N LEU A 270 -4.08 -5.23 -15.20
CA LEU A 270 -2.89 -4.69 -15.85
C LEU A 270 -1.62 -5.47 -15.55
N ASN A 271 -1.56 -6.19 -14.45
CA ASN A 271 -0.35 -6.94 -14.07
C ASN A 271 -0.34 -8.33 -14.71
N TYR A 272 0.24 -8.44 -15.90
CA TYR A 272 0.43 -9.71 -16.61
C TYR A 272 1.72 -10.42 -16.23
N ALA A 273 2.65 -9.73 -15.58
CA ALA A 273 3.90 -10.32 -15.13
C ALA A 273 3.69 -11.25 -13.93
N MET A 274 2.80 -10.85 -13.02
CA MET A 274 2.44 -11.61 -11.82
C MET A 274 0.93 -11.47 -11.59
N PRO A 275 0.09 -12.07 -12.43
CA PRO A 275 -1.36 -11.96 -12.29
C PRO A 275 -1.82 -12.76 -11.07
N LEU A 276 -2.49 -12.07 -10.14
CA LEU A 276 -3.09 -12.64 -8.95
C LEU A 276 -4.60 -12.57 -9.08
N LEU A 277 -5.24 -13.71 -9.29
CA LEU A 277 -6.71 -13.81 -9.45
C LEU A 277 -7.36 -13.96 -8.08
N TRP A 278 -8.38 -13.14 -7.78
CA TRP A 278 -9.11 -13.12 -6.50
C TRP A 278 -8.20 -13.08 -5.26
N TYR A 279 -7.13 -12.29 -5.36
CA TYR A 279 -6.15 -12.16 -4.28
C TYR A 279 -6.77 -11.49 -3.05
N GLN A 280 -6.73 -12.17 -1.90
CA GLN A 280 -7.21 -11.67 -0.63
C GLN A 280 -6.25 -10.61 -0.07
N THR A 281 -6.72 -9.36 0.03
CA THR A 281 -5.93 -8.23 0.54
C THR A 281 -5.73 -8.29 2.06
N GLY A 282 -6.64 -8.98 2.75
CA GLY A 282 -6.80 -8.93 4.20
C GLY A 282 -7.69 -7.79 4.67
N ASP A 283 -8.15 -6.92 3.78
CA ASP A 283 -9.07 -5.84 4.08
C ASP A 283 -10.53 -6.32 3.97
N ARG A 284 -11.45 -5.60 4.60
CA ARG A 284 -12.88 -5.88 4.56
C ARG A 284 -13.64 -4.65 4.08
N GLY A 285 -14.74 -4.91 3.38
CA GLY A 285 -15.56 -3.82 2.86
C GLY A 285 -16.78 -4.32 2.10
N CYS A 286 -17.53 -3.38 1.55
CA CYS A 286 -18.62 -3.67 0.63
C CYS A 286 -18.53 -2.79 -0.62
N ILE A 287 -19.09 -3.29 -1.72
CA ILE A 287 -19.11 -2.60 -3.00
C ILE A 287 -20.55 -2.15 -3.24
N ASP A 288 -20.75 -0.85 -3.36
CA ASP A 288 -22.05 -0.25 -3.60
C ASP A 288 -22.14 0.22 -5.06
N LYS A 289 -23.16 -0.29 -5.77
CA LYS A 289 -23.43 0.09 -7.16
C LYS A 289 -24.44 1.24 -7.27
N ALA A 290 -24.90 1.79 -6.15
CA ALA A 290 -25.77 2.96 -6.16
C ALA A 290 -25.04 4.17 -6.75
N VAL A 291 -25.81 5.03 -7.45
CA VAL A 291 -25.27 6.23 -8.06
C VAL A 291 -24.74 7.18 -6.98
N CYS A 292 -23.45 7.52 -7.06
CA CYS A 292 -22.85 8.48 -6.17
C CYS A 292 -23.34 9.91 -6.49
N PRO A 293 -23.58 10.76 -5.47
CA PRO A 293 -23.93 12.17 -5.69
C PRO A 293 -22.90 13.00 -6.46
N CYS A 294 -21.68 12.47 -6.69
CA CYS A 294 -20.67 13.12 -7.55
C CYS A 294 -20.94 12.92 -9.05
N GLY A 295 -21.85 12.01 -9.42
CA GLY A 295 -22.18 11.68 -10.80
C GLY A 295 -21.24 10.68 -11.49
N HIS A 296 -20.14 10.25 -10.85
CA HIS A 296 -19.23 9.26 -11.44
C HIS A 296 -19.88 7.87 -11.46
N PRO A 297 -19.80 7.13 -12.58
CA PRO A 297 -20.55 5.88 -12.76
C PRO A 297 -19.95 4.66 -12.04
N SER A 298 -18.63 4.67 -11.74
CA SER A 298 -17.97 3.52 -11.12
C SER A 298 -18.52 3.22 -9.73
N PRO A 299 -18.57 1.94 -9.35
CA PRO A 299 -19.01 1.53 -8.03
C PRO A 299 -18.23 2.18 -6.90
N VAL A 300 -18.87 2.34 -5.75
CA VAL A 300 -18.27 2.89 -4.54
C VAL A 300 -17.80 1.73 -3.64
N LEU A 301 -16.54 1.76 -3.28
CA LEU A 301 -15.95 0.88 -2.28
C LEU A 301 -16.08 1.52 -0.89
N ARG A 302 -16.68 0.81 0.05
CA ARG A 302 -16.68 1.19 1.48
C ARG A 302 -15.81 0.21 2.25
N LEU A 303 -14.65 0.67 2.69
CA LEU A 303 -13.79 -0.09 3.60
C LEU A 303 -14.38 -0.03 5.01
N THR A 304 -14.65 -1.20 5.62
CA THR A 304 -15.31 -1.30 6.94
C THR A 304 -14.33 -1.63 8.06
N ALA A 305 -13.22 -2.29 7.73
CA ALA A 305 -12.07 -2.46 8.60
C ALA A 305 -10.81 -2.47 7.71
N ALA A 306 -9.95 -1.49 7.87
CA ALA A 306 -8.55 -1.71 7.59
C ALA A 306 -7.98 -2.38 8.82
N ARG A 307 -6.96 -3.18 8.64
CA ARG A 307 -6.21 -3.90 9.67
C ARG A 307 -6.12 -3.07 10.95
N ALA A 308 -7.16 -3.18 11.78
CA ALA A 308 -7.40 -2.29 12.93
C ALA A 308 -6.37 -2.44 14.06
N ASN A 309 -5.31 -3.25 13.86
CA ASN A 309 -4.39 -3.67 14.92
C ASN A 309 -2.97 -3.11 14.81
N ASP A 310 -2.69 -2.22 13.87
CA ASP A 310 -1.32 -1.84 13.56
C ASP A 310 -0.95 -0.43 14.07
N PHE A 311 -1.51 0.00 15.19
CA PHE A 311 -1.15 1.29 15.81
C PHE A 311 -0.51 1.11 17.17
N VAL A 312 0.56 1.86 17.40
CA VAL A 312 1.12 2.12 18.71
C VAL A 312 0.44 3.35 19.31
N ARG A 313 -0.08 3.23 20.52
CA ARG A 313 -0.62 4.36 21.29
C ARG A 313 0.52 5.05 22.02
N LEU A 314 0.65 6.35 21.80
CA LEU A 314 1.64 7.18 22.48
C LEU A 314 1.13 7.67 23.83
N PRO A 315 2.04 8.09 24.74
CA PRO A 315 1.65 8.60 26.07
C PRO A 315 0.79 9.86 26.03
N ASP A 316 0.89 10.65 24.98
CA ASP A 316 0.12 11.87 24.73
C ASP A 316 -1.27 11.61 24.10
N GLY A 317 -1.66 10.34 23.94
CA GLY A 317 -2.90 9.93 23.29
C GLY A 317 -2.80 9.82 21.76
N GLY A 318 -1.67 10.22 21.17
CA GLY A 318 -1.38 10.06 19.75
C GLY A 318 -1.27 8.58 19.34
N ARG A 319 -1.27 8.34 18.03
CA ARG A 319 -1.07 7.01 17.45
C ARG A 319 -0.02 7.09 16.36
N ILE A 320 0.86 6.11 16.31
CA ILE A 320 1.79 5.91 15.20
C ILE A 320 1.57 4.52 14.61
N VAL A 321 1.89 4.36 13.35
CA VAL A 321 1.82 3.05 12.67
C VAL A 321 2.86 2.11 13.24
N ALA A 322 2.51 0.85 13.43
CA ALA A 322 3.40 -0.18 13.96
C ALA A 322 4.48 -0.63 12.95
N ASP A 323 4.54 -0.05 11.76
CA ASP A 323 5.53 -0.35 10.70
C ASP A 323 6.98 -0.19 11.16
N VAL A 324 7.22 0.64 12.17
CA VAL A 324 8.54 0.78 12.82
C VAL A 324 9.11 -0.56 13.29
N PHE A 325 8.27 -1.44 13.80
CA PHE A 325 8.68 -2.77 14.22
C PHE A 325 8.96 -3.69 13.04
N LEU A 326 8.15 -3.60 12.01
CA LEU A 326 8.36 -4.36 10.78
C LEU A 326 9.67 -3.93 10.11
N TYR A 327 9.93 -2.62 10.04
CA TYR A 327 11.19 -2.07 9.57
C TYR A 327 12.40 -2.63 10.32
N ALA A 328 12.34 -2.65 11.66
CA ALA A 328 13.44 -3.19 12.48
C ALA A 328 13.71 -4.67 12.17
N ILE A 329 12.64 -5.48 12.02
CA ILE A 329 12.75 -6.90 11.69
C ILE A 329 13.31 -7.13 10.29
N GLU A 330 12.83 -6.39 9.30
CA GLU A 330 13.31 -6.53 7.92
C GLU A 330 14.74 -6.07 7.75
N THR A 331 15.13 -4.99 8.44
CA THR A 331 16.54 -4.52 8.46
C THR A 331 17.48 -5.59 9.00
N ILE A 332 17.07 -6.30 10.06
CA ILE A 332 17.86 -7.41 10.61
C ILE A 332 17.94 -8.55 9.58
N ASN A 333 16.81 -8.93 9.01
CA ASN A 333 16.76 -10.01 8.02
C ASN A 333 17.54 -9.70 6.74
N GLU A 334 17.63 -8.44 6.34
CA GLU A 334 18.47 -8.03 5.20
C GLU A 334 19.96 -8.04 5.50
N ARG A 335 20.35 -7.70 6.72
CA ARG A 335 21.77 -7.67 7.13
C ARG A 335 22.36 -9.05 7.39
N ILE A 336 21.57 -9.95 7.96
CA ILE A 336 22.06 -11.24 8.50
C ILE A 336 21.55 -12.42 7.68
N GLY A 337 20.48 -12.24 6.91
CA GLY A 337 19.68 -13.29 6.27
C GLY A 337 18.35 -13.49 6.99
N PRO A 338 17.46 -14.37 6.51
CA PRO A 338 16.10 -14.52 7.02
C PRO A 338 16.06 -15.20 8.40
N ILE A 339 16.69 -14.54 9.38
CA ILE A 339 16.87 -15.05 10.75
C ILE A 339 15.56 -14.98 11.56
N ILE A 340 14.79 -13.90 11.44
CA ILE A 340 13.49 -13.75 12.13
C ILE A 340 12.39 -14.27 11.21
N ARG A 341 11.78 -15.39 11.59
CA ARG A 341 10.73 -16.06 10.79
C ARG A 341 9.33 -15.61 11.12
N GLN A 342 9.08 -15.35 12.40
CA GLN A 342 7.78 -14.89 12.90
C GLN A 342 8.02 -13.93 14.05
N PHE A 343 7.08 -13.03 14.24
CA PHE A 343 7.09 -12.15 15.38
C PHE A 343 5.66 -11.86 15.87
N ARG A 344 5.58 -11.51 17.13
CA ARG A 344 4.39 -10.94 17.76
C ARG A 344 4.82 -9.78 18.63
N ILE A 345 4.20 -8.63 18.44
CA ILE A 345 4.44 -7.44 19.24
C ILE A 345 3.10 -6.99 19.80
N ALA A 346 3.04 -6.83 21.10
CA ALA A 346 1.85 -6.36 21.79
C ALA A 346 2.24 -5.17 22.67
N GLN A 347 1.58 -4.05 22.49
CA GLN A 347 1.72 -2.93 23.41
C GLN A 347 1.10 -3.28 24.75
N THR A 348 1.90 -3.24 25.80
CA THR A 348 1.49 -3.58 27.18
C THR A 348 1.15 -2.35 28.00
N SER A 349 1.73 -1.19 27.64
CA SER A 349 1.42 0.11 28.26
C SER A 349 1.66 1.24 27.26
N ALA A 350 0.89 2.31 27.39
CA ALA A 350 1.09 3.56 26.67
C ALA A 350 1.91 4.57 27.48
N ALA A 351 1.86 4.52 28.81
CA ALA A 351 2.58 5.42 29.70
C ALA A 351 3.06 4.67 30.97
N PRO A 352 4.35 4.30 31.11
CA PRO A 352 5.41 4.43 30.08
C PRO A 352 5.14 3.53 28.88
N LEU A 353 5.69 3.90 27.71
CA LEU A 353 5.55 3.11 26.49
C LEU A 353 6.27 1.77 26.66
N ALA A 354 5.53 0.67 26.59
CA ALA A 354 6.06 -0.67 26.79
C ALA A 354 5.44 -1.69 25.82
N PHE A 355 6.26 -2.65 25.40
CA PHE A 355 5.87 -3.70 24.47
C PHE A 355 6.36 -5.06 24.94
N ALA A 356 5.52 -6.07 24.75
CA ALA A 356 5.93 -7.47 24.78
C ALA A 356 6.29 -7.90 23.35
N VAL A 357 7.53 -8.30 23.14
CA VAL A 357 8.05 -8.71 21.83
C VAL A 357 8.42 -10.19 21.89
N THR A 358 7.84 -10.98 20.99
CA THR A 358 8.18 -12.40 20.79
C THR A 358 8.73 -12.56 19.37
N LEU A 359 9.96 -13.05 19.24
CA LEU A 359 10.59 -13.34 17.96
C LEU A 359 10.84 -14.84 17.84
N VAL A 360 10.46 -15.43 16.70
CA VAL A 360 10.79 -16.81 16.35
C VAL A 360 11.93 -16.79 15.35
N LEU A 361 13.09 -17.26 15.78
CA LEU A 361 14.28 -17.31 14.95
C LEU A 361 14.31 -18.60 14.11
N HIS A 362 14.97 -18.53 12.96
CA HIS A 362 15.31 -19.71 12.18
C HIS A 362 16.20 -20.65 13.02
N PRO A 363 15.96 -21.97 13.05
CA PRO A 363 16.69 -22.92 13.90
C PRO A 363 18.22 -22.83 13.78
N SER A 364 18.74 -22.58 12.58
CA SER A 364 20.20 -22.41 12.35
C SER A 364 20.82 -21.21 13.06
N TYR A 365 20.02 -20.30 13.61
CA TYR A 365 20.46 -19.08 14.27
C TYR A 365 20.03 -19.03 15.75
N SER A 366 19.74 -20.17 16.36
CA SER A 366 19.28 -20.24 17.75
C SER A 366 20.25 -19.63 18.75
N GLY A 367 21.57 -19.66 18.47
CA GLY A 367 22.61 -19.05 19.30
C GLY A 367 22.75 -17.53 19.15
N TRP A 368 21.96 -16.88 18.28
CA TRP A 368 22.09 -15.45 17.97
C TRP A 368 21.05 -14.57 18.68
N ARG A 369 20.38 -15.10 19.70
CA ARG A 369 19.25 -14.43 20.38
C ARG A 369 19.64 -13.05 20.91
N ASP A 370 20.72 -12.94 21.63
CA ASP A 370 21.14 -11.68 22.27
C ASP A 370 21.52 -10.63 21.22
N MET A 371 22.19 -11.07 20.16
CA MET A 371 22.55 -10.17 19.05
C MET A 371 21.29 -9.67 18.33
N VAL A 372 20.32 -10.55 18.03
CA VAL A 372 19.06 -10.16 17.39
C VAL A 372 18.28 -9.20 18.28
N GLN A 373 18.24 -9.44 19.59
CA GLN A 373 17.60 -8.54 20.54
C GLN A 373 18.26 -7.16 20.55
N THR A 374 19.59 -7.12 20.58
CA THR A 374 20.36 -5.85 20.53
C THR A 374 20.06 -5.08 19.25
N LEU A 375 20.17 -5.74 18.10
CA LEU A 375 19.89 -5.12 16.79
C LEU A 375 18.44 -4.65 16.66
N PHE A 376 17.48 -5.41 17.21
CA PHE A 376 16.08 -5.01 17.20
C PHE A 376 15.86 -3.71 17.98
N VAL A 377 16.43 -3.59 19.18
CA VAL A 377 16.35 -2.37 20.00
C VAL A 377 17.08 -1.20 19.33
N GLU A 378 18.25 -1.43 18.73
CA GLU A 378 19.01 -0.39 18.01
C GLU A 378 18.25 0.17 16.80
N ASN A 379 17.54 -0.68 16.06
CA ASN A 379 16.74 -0.24 14.90
C ASN A 379 15.42 0.45 15.29
N LEU A 380 15.03 0.43 16.57
CA LEU A 380 13.87 1.15 17.08
C LEU A 380 14.24 2.53 17.68
N ARG A 381 15.52 2.82 17.85
CA ARG A 381 16.02 4.12 18.32
C ARG A 381 16.29 5.07 17.16
#